data_dca1f172c07f29fe8110b64017de6a8b
#
_entry.id   dca1f172c07f29fe8110b64017de6a8b
#
_cell.length_a   1.000
_cell.length_b   1.000
_cell.length_c   1.000
_cell.angle_alpha   90.00
_cell.angle_beta   90.00
_cell.angle_gamma   90.00
#
_symmetry.space_group_name_H-M   'P 1'
#
loop_
_entity.id
_entity.type
_entity.pdbx_description
1 polymer ?
#
loop_
_entity_poly.entity_id
_entity_poly.type
_entity_poly.pdbx_seq_one_letter_code
_entity_poly.pdbx_strand_id
1 'polypeptide(L)'
;MAVSQSSYRGCLLGLAVGDAMGYTVDNRSWQEIQEDYGPNGLLGYDLVNGYADVTSYTQLAAFTCNGLLFGLTRGQMLGKMAPFIKYVGMSSREWAASQRPWGRPTRNYCWLLRKAELCRRHCMDTRMLDTLSRPALGLSLIHI
;
A
#
# COMPACT_ATOMS: atom_id res chain seq x y z
N MET A 1 -7.77 20.96 16.53
CA MET A 1 -7.68 21.39 15.12
C MET A 1 -8.25 20.30 14.24
N ALA A 2 -9.21 20.59 13.37
CA ALA A 2 -9.69 19.61 12.38
C ALA A 2 -8.64 19.45 11.28
N VAL A 3 -8.28 18.22 10.96
CA VAL A 3 -7.35 17.93 9.86
C VAL A 3 -8.05 18.21 8.54
N SER A 4 -7.42 18.99 7.66
CA SER A 4 -8.02 19.38 6.38
C SER A 4 -7.93 18.26 5.32
N GLN A 5 -8.80 18.31 4.30
CA GLN A 5 -8.72 17.39 3.17
C GLN A 5 -7.38 17.50 2.44
N SER A 6 -6.78 18.67 2.37
CA SER A 6 -5.46 18.88 1.78
C SER A 6 -4.35 18.18 2.57
N SER A 7 -4.48 18.11 3.91
CA SER A 7 -3.52 17.37 4.75
C SER A 7 -3.54 15.87 4.47
N TYR A 8 -4.72 15.28 4.32
CA TYR A 8 -4.84 13.86 3.95
C TYR A 8 -4.26 13.56 2.57
N ARG A 9 -4.56 14.43 1.59
CA ARG A 9 -4.00 14.31 0.24
C ARG A 9 -2.47 14.46 0.27
N GLY A 10 -1.97 15.46 0.99
CA GLY A 10 -0.53 15.69 1.15
C GLY A 10 0.18 14.50 1.79
N CYS A 11 -0.41 13.87 2.79
CA CYS A 11 0.14 12.69 3.43
C CYS A 11 0.27 11.51 2.46
N LEU A 12 -0.79 11.17 1.71
CA LEU A 12 -0.77 10.05 0.77
C LEU A 12 0.12 10.31 -0.45
N LEU A 13 0.08 11.52 -0.98
CA LEU A 13 0.95 11.90 -2.10
C LEU A 13 2.42 11.98 -1.67
N GLY A 14 2.70 12.52 -0.47
CA GLY A 14 4.05 12.58 0.07
C GLY A 14 4.64 11.18 0.29
N LEU A 15 3.83 10.23 0.79
CA LEU A 15 4.24 8.84 0.88
C LEU A 15 4.57 8.27 -0.50
N ALA A 16 3.69 8.43 -1.48
CA ALA A 16 3.89 7.88 -2.82
C ALA A 16 5.11 8.51 -3.53
N VAL A 17 5.32 9.82 -3.35
CA VAL A 17 6.47 10.55 -3.89
C VAL A 17 7.77 10.04 -3.27
N GLY A 18 7.83 9.88 -1.94
CA GLY A 18 9.01 9.37 -1.25
C GLY A 18 9.31 7.91 -1.61
N ASP A 19 8.28 7.08 -1.67
CA ASP A 19 8.37 5.67 -2.04
C ASP A 19 8.87 5.52 -3.50
N ALA A 20 8.30 6.27 -4.43
CA ALA A 20 8.72 6.27 -5.83
C ALA A 20 10.14 6.81 -6.03
N MET A 21 10.58 7.77 -5.22
CA MET A 21 11.95 8.27 -5.23
C MET A 21 12.94 7.20 -4.79
N GLY A 22 12.60 6.40 -3.78
CA GLY A 22 13.43 5.32 -3.26
C GLY A 22 13.34 4.00 -4.03
N TYR A 23 12.42 3.87 -4.97
CA TYR A 23 12.07 2.58 -5.60
C TYR A 23 13.27 1.83 -6.18
N THR A 24 14.12 2.49 -6.95
CA THR A 24 15.25 1.85 -7.64
C THR A 24 16.47 1.62 -6.74
N VAL A 25 16.49 2.24 -5.56
CA VAL A 25 17.58 2.09 -4.58
C VAL A 25 17.17 1.28 -3.35
N ASP A 26 15.92 0.82 -3.29
CA ASP A 26 15.43 -0.02 -2.20
C ASP A 26 16.26 -1.32 -2.08
N ASN A 27 16.66 -1.65 -0.85
CA ASN A 27 17.51 -2.81 -0.52
C ASN A 27 18.92 -2.80 -1.13
N ARG A 28 19.43 -1.64 -1.59
CA ARG A 28 20.79 -1.48 -2.08
C ARG A 28 21.71 -0.86 -1.03
N SER A 29 22.95 -1.28 -1.00
CA SER A 29 24.00 -0.65 -0.19
C SER A 29 24.33 0.75 -0.72
N TRP A 30 24.88 1.60 0.17
CA TRP A 30 25.33 2.92 -0.24
C TRP A 30 26.41 2.87 -1.31
N GLN A 31 27.29 1.86 -1.26
CA GLN A 31 28.32 1.67 -2.25
C GLN A 31 27.74 1.41 -3.64
N GLU A 32 26.77 0.49 -3.76
CA GLU A 32 26.09 0.19 -5.03
C GLU A 32 25.33 1.41 -5.56
N ILE A 33 24.75 2.21 -4.68
CA ILE A 33 24.06 3.46 -5.07
C ILE A 33 25.07 4.46 -5.62
N GLN A 34 26.25 4.60 -4.98
CA GLN A 34 27.28 5.51 -5.46
C GLN A 34 27.93 5.04 -6.78
N GLU A 35 28.05 3.74 -6.99
CA GLU A 35 28.58 3.18 -8.24
C GLU A 35 27.66 3.53 -9.43
N ASP A 36 26.34 3.48 -9.24
CA ASP A 36 25.38 3.73 -10.31
C ASP A 36 25.00 5.20 -10.49
N TYR A 37 24.91 5.95 -9.38
CA TYR A 37 24.39 7.34 -9.39
C TYR A 37 25.44 8.39 -9.01
N GLY A 38 26.67 7.96 -8.73
CA GLY A 38 27.76 8.85 -8.36
C GLY A 38 27.80 9.18 -6.86
N PRO A 39 28.75 10.05 -6.43
CA PRO A 39 29.07 10.27 -5.02
C PRO A 39 27.92 10.92 -4.20
N ASN A 40 26.98 11.58 -4.87
CA ASN A 40 25.84 12.22 -4.23
C ASN A 40 24.60 11.31 -4.18
N GLY A 41 24.68 10.10 -4.74
CA GLY A 41 23.56 9.16 -4.84
C GLY A 41 22.46 9.63 -5.80
N LEU A 42 21.26 9.11 -5.60
CA LEU A 42 20.09 9.42 -6.44
C LEU A 42 19.58 10.84 -6.17
N LEU A 43 19.62 11.71 -7.17
CA LEU A 43 19.22 13.12 -7.08
C LEU A 43 17.86 13.42 -7.73
N GLY A 44 17.22 12.43 -8.31
CA GLY A 44 15.92 12.56 -8.98
C GLY A 44 15.26 11.21 -9.15
N TYR A 45 14.09 11.19 -9.79
CA TYR A 45 13.43 9.93 -10.10
C TYR A 45 14.22 9.14 -11.14
N ASP A 46 14.49 7.87 -10.82
CA ASP A 46 14.93 6.91 -11.81
C ASP A 46 13.71 6.18 -12.37
N LEU A 47 13.42 6.35 -13.65
CA LEU A 47 12.19 5.89 -14.26
C LEU A 47 12.33 4.45 -14.75
N VAL A 48 11.50 3.56 -14.24
CA VAL A 48 11.37 2.19 -14.74
C VAL A 48 10.29 2.14 -15.81
N ASN A 49 10.66 1.81 -17.04
CA ASN A 49 9.76 1.83 -18.21
C ASN A 49 9.03 3.18 -18.42
N GLY A 50 9.69 4.28 -18.10
CA GLY A 50 9.13 5.63 -18.25
C GLY A 50 8.22 6.09 -17.10
N TYR A 51 8.18 5.35 -15.99
CA TYR A 51 7.37 5.67 -14.82
C TYR A 51 8.22 5.69 -13.55
N ALA A 52 7.93 6.65 -12.67
CA ALA A 52 8.31 6.56 -11.27
C ALA A 52 7.30 5.64 -10.57
N ASP A 53 7.64 4.36 -10.43
CA ASP A 53 6.74 3.37 -9.84
C ASP A 53 6.79 3.42 -8.30
N VAL A 54 5.79 2.85 -7.65
CA VAL A 54 5.68 2.79 -6.19
C VAL A 54 5.80 1.35 -5.72
N THR A 55 6.27 1.15 -4.49
CA THR A 55 6.40 -0.18 -3.91
C THR A 55 5.11 -0.68 -3.24
N SER A 56 5.21 -1.84 -2.61
CA SER A 56 4.15 -2.41 -1.76
C SER A 56 3.77 -1.50 -0.57
N TYR A 57 4.64 -0.60 -0.12
CA TYR A 57 4.36 0.32 0.99
C TYR A 57 3.25 1.32 0.63
N THR A 58 3.37 2.00 -0.51
CA THR A 58 2.32 2.90 -0.99
C THR A 58 1.03 2.14 -1.29
N GLN A 59 1.13 0.96 -1.89
CA GLN A 59 -0.04 0.13 -2.18
C GLN A 59 -0.77 -0.24 -0.89
N LEU A 60 -0.09 -0.75 0.13
CA LEU A 60 -0.70 -1.12 1.41
C LEU A 60 -1.31 0.08 2.14
N ALA A 61 -0.65 1.24 2.12
CA ALA A 61 -1.22 2.45 2.70
C ALA A 61 -2.54 2.83 2.00
N ALA A 62 -2.59 2.79 0.68
CA ALA A 62 -3.80 3.06 -0.09
C ALA A 62 -4.92 2.06 0.23
N PHE A 63 -4.60 0.76 0.30
CA PHE A 63 -5.57 -0.29 0.64
C PHE A 63 -6.04 -0.19 2.10
N THR A 64 -5.18 0.25 3.02
CA THR A 64 -5.58 0.56 4.40
C THR A 64 -6.60 1.70 4.42
N CYS A 65 -6.33 2.79 3.70
CA CYS A 65 -7.28 3.90 3.57
C CYS A 65 -8.61 3.45 2.93
N ASN A 66 -8.56 2.58 1.92
CA ASN A 66 -9.79 2.00 1.34
C ASN A 66 -10.60 1.24 2.40
N GLY A 67 -9.95 0.44 3.24
CA GLY A 67 -10.63 -0.29 4.32
C GLY A 67 -11.28 0.66 5.34
N LEU A 68 -10.57 1.71 5.75
CA LEU A 68 -11.10 2.73 6.67
C LEU A 68 -12.32 3.45 6.08
N LEU A 69 -12.22 3.92 4.82
CA LEU A 69 -13.32 4.59 4.13
C LEU A 69 -14.53 3.67 3.95
N PHE A 70 -14.30 2.42 3.57
CA PHE A 70 -15.37 1.44 3.44
C PHE A 70 -16.07 1.20 4.79
N GLY A 71 -15.29 1.05 5.88
CA GLY A 71 -15.83 0.87 7.22
C GLY A 71 -16.68 2.06 7.68
N LEU A 72 -16.18 3.29 7.43
CA LEU A 72 -16.90 4.51 7.76
C LEU A 72 -18.22 4.62 7.00
N THR A 73 -18.17 4.48 5.67
CA THR A 73 -19.35 4.58 4.81
C THR A 73 -20.41 3.54 5.20
N ARG A 74 -19.97 2.27 5.39
CA ARG A 74 -20.87 1.20 5.79
C ARG A 74 -21.49 1.45 7.17
N GLY A 75 -20.68 1.94 8.12
CA GLY A 75 -21.16 2.28 9.46
C GLY A 75 -22.24 3.37 9.44
N GLN A 76 -22.02 4.40 8.64
CA GLN A 76 -23.01 5.47 8.44
C GLN A 76 -24.30 4.95 7.81
N MET A 77 -24.20 4.10 6.78
CA MET A 77 -25.39 3.52 6.12
C MET A 77 -26.20 2.60 7.03
N LEU A 78 -25.54 1.86 7.92
CA LEU A 78 -26.20 0.89 8.80
C LEU A 78 -26.57 1.46 10.18
N GLY A 79 -26.21 2.71 10.47
CA GLY A 79 -26.38 3.31 11.79
C GLY A 79 -25.57 2.61 12.89
N LYS A 80 -24.63 1.75 12.54
CA LYS A 80 -23.82 0.96 13.48
C LYS A 80 -22.40 0.77 12.97
N MET A 81 -21.43 1.24 13.75
CA MET A 81 -20.02 1.09 13.44
C MET A 81 -19.49 -0.29 13.89
N ALA A 82 -18.90 -1.04 12.99
CA ALA A 82 -18.07 -2.18 13.34
C ALA A 82 -16.62 -1.73 13.52
N PRO A 83 -15.79 -2.49 14.25
CA PRO A 83 -14.36 -2.16 14.41
C PRO A 83 -13.66 -2.00 13.06
N PHE A 84 -12.95 -0.90 12.86
CA PHE A 84 -12.25 -0.57 11.62
C PHE A 84 -11.25 -1.65 11.21
N ILE A 85 -10.65 -2.34 12.18
CA ILE A 85 -9.70 -3.42 11.93
C ILE A 85 -10.27 -4.53 11.03
N LYS A 86 -11.58 -4.80 11.11
CA LYS A 86 -12.23 -5.77 10.23
C LYS A 86 -12.19 -5.32 8.77
N TYR A 87 -12.46 -4.06 8.52
CA TYR A 87 -12.48 -3.49 7.17
C TYR A 87 -11.08 -3.31 6.58
N VAL A 88 -10.12 -2.89 7.41
CA VAL A 88 -8.72 -2.85 7.03
C VAL A 88 -8.22 -4.26 6.68
N GLY A 89 -8.52 -5.26 7.51
CA GLY A 89 -8.17 -6.65 7.24
C GLY A 89 -8.82 -7.22 5.97
N MET A 90 -10.06 -6.82 5.67
CA MET A 90 -10.72 -7.19 4.40
C MET A 90 -9.96 -6.58 3.20
N SER A 91 -9.64 -5.31 3.26
CA SER A 91 -8.92 -4.60 2.19
C SER A 91 -7.50 -5.15 2.00
N SER A 92 -6.79 -5.44 3.09
CA SER A 92 -5.44 -6.03 3.05
C SER A 92 -5.44 -7.43 2.45
N ARG A 93 -6.46 -8.26 2.71
CA ARG A 93 -6.61 -9.57 2.06
C ARG A 93 -6.82 -9.46 0.56
N GLU A 94 -7.63 -8.50 0.11
CA GLU A 94 -7.82 -8.23 -1.32
C GLU A 94 -6.50 -7.81 -1.99
N TRP A 95 -5.74 -6.94 -1.33
CA TRP A 95 -4.41 -6.56 -1.80
C TRP A 95 -3.48 -7.78 -1.85
N ALA A 96 -3.38 -8.56 -0.78
CA ALA A 96 -2.53 -9.75 -0.74
C ALA A 96 -2.90 -10.76 -1.83
N ALA A 97 -4.19 -10.92 -2.13
CA ALA A 97 -4.64 -11.75 -3.25
C ALA A 97 -4.17 -11.18 -4.60
N SER A 98 -4.16 -9.85 -4.78
CA SER A 98 -3.67 -9.23 -6.02
C SER A 98 -2.16 -9.42 -6.25
N GLN A 99 -1.39 -9.60 -5.17
CA GLN A 99 0.07 -9.79 -5.23
C GLN A 99 0.48 -11.24 -5.57
N ARG A 100 -0.44 -12.20 -5.53
CA ARG A 100 -0.14 -13.60 -5.83
C ARG A 100 -0.32 -13.92 -7.32
N PRO A 101 0.53 -14.80 -7.92
CA PRO A 101 0.41 -15.19 -9.32
C PRO A 101 -0.98 -15.74 -9.69
N TRP A 102 -1.57 -16.50 -8.78
CA TRP A 102 -2.87 -17.16 -8.95
C TRP A 102 -3.94 -16.58 -8.01
N GLY A 103 -3.66 -15.45 -7.40
CA GLY A 103 -4.58 -14.80 -6.48
C GLY A 103 -5.79 -14.26 -7.24
N ARG A 104 -6.98 -14.43 -6.63
CA ARG A 104 -8.25 -13.95 -7.19
C ARG A 104 -8.92 -13.04 -6.17
N PRO A 105 -8.63 -11.73 -6.21
CA PRO A 105 -9.33 -10.78 -5.35
C PRO A 105 -10.82 -10.77 -5.72
N THR A 106 -11.68 -10.65 -4.72
CA THR A 106 -13.14 -10.70 -4.94
C THR A 106 -13.70 -9.41 -5.53
N ARG A 107 -12.98 -8.29 -5.37
CA ARG A 107 -13.34 -6.94 -5.84
C ARG A 107 -14.63 -6.37 -5.25
N ASN A 108 -15.20 -6.99 -4.21
CA ASN A 108 -16.52 -6.63 -3.71
C ASN A 108 -16.52 -5.33 -2.88
N TYR A 109 -15.43 -5.04 -2.17
CA TYR A 109 -15.35 -3.88 -1.26
C TYR A 109 -14.06 -3.07 -1.41
N CYS A 110 -13.26 -3.39 -2.42
CA CYS A 110 -12.01 -2.67 -2.67
C CYS A 110 -11.99 -2.14 -4.10
N TRP A 111 -12.39 -0.88 -4.26
CA TRP A 111 -12.42 -0.21 -5.55
C TRP A 111 -11.02 0.01 -6.16
N LEU A 112 -9.97 0.03 -5.32
CA LEU A 112 -8.57 0.16 -5.76
C LEU A 112 -8.11 -0.98 -6.67
N LEU A 113 -8.73 -2.15 -6.56
CA LEU A 113 -8.46 -3.29 -7.47
C LEU A 113 -8.82 -3.01 -8.94
N ARG A 114 -9.51 -1.90 -9.21
CA ARG A 114 -9.77 -1.43 -10.57
C ARG A 114 -8.62 -0.61 -11.15
N LYS A 115 -7.63 -0.28 -10.33
CA LYS A 115 -6.44 0.48 -10.71
C LYS A 115 -5.27 -0.49 -10.86
N ALA A 116 -4.91 -0.79 -12.12
CA ALA A 116 -3.88 -1.77 -12.44
C ALA A 116 -2.52 -1.40 -11.80
N GLU A 117 -2.22 -0.11 -11.73
CA GLU A 117 -0.99 0.43 -11.15
C GLU A 117 -0.84 0.06 -9.67
N LEU A 118 -1.95 0.07 -8.91
CA LEU A 118 -1.98 -0.28 -7.49
C LEU A 118 -2.05 -1.79 -7.23
N CYS A 119 -2.14 -2.60 -8.28
CA CYS A 119 -2.19 -4.06 -8.21
C CYS A 119 -0.95 -4.72 -8.81
N ARG A 120 0.05 -3.94 -9.25
CA ARG A 120 1.33 -4.48 -9.70
C ARG A 120 1.97 -5.27 -8.57
N ARG A 121 2.62 -6.38 -8.93
CA ARG A 121 3.26 -7.24 -7.94
C ARG A 121 4.60 -6.65 -7.52
N HIS A 122 4.61 -6.09 -6.33
CA HIS A 122 5.81 -5.56 -5.69
C HIS A 122 6.18 -6.30 -4.40
N CYS A 123 5.24 -7.05 -3.80
CA CYS A 123 5.49 -7.80 -2.59
C CYS A 123 6.03 -9.20 -2.92
N MET A 124 7.28 -9.44 -2.56
CA MET A 124 7.97 -10.74 -2.68
C MET A 124 7.97 -11.53 -1.36
N ASP A 125 7.61 -10.91 -0.23
CA ASP A 125 7.55 -11.58 1.07
C ASP A 125 6.29 -12.43 1.19
N THR A 126 6.46 -13.73 0.96
CA THR A 126 5.37 -14.71 1.07
C THR A 126 4.80 -14.82 2.48
N ARG A 127 5.62 -14.63 3.54
CA ARG A 127 5.18 -14.67 4.93
C ARG A 127 4.22 -13.53 5.24
N MET A 128 4.53 -12.33 4.76
CA MET A 128 3.65 -11.18 4.88
C MET A 128 2.33 -11.43 4.15
N LEU A 129 2.36 -11.92 2.91
CA LEU A 129 1.17 -12.26 2.15
C LEU A 129 0.32 -13.33 2.83
N ASP A 130 0.95 -14.35 3.42
CA ASP A 130 0.26 -15.42 4.16
C ASP A 130 -0.41 -14.86 5.42
N THR A 131 0.29 -13.99 6.14
CA THR A 131 -0.24 -13.35 7.35
C THR A 131 -1.45 -12.49 7.03
N LEU A 132 -1.37 -11.65 6.00
CA LEU A 132 -2.48 -10.79 5.58
C LEU A 132 -3.67 -11.58 5.01
N SER A 133 -3.44 -12.79 4.51
CA SER A 133 -4.49 -13.65 3.96
C SER A 133 -5.31 -14.39 5.03
N ARG A 134 -4.84 -14.49 6.28
CA ARG A 134 -5.50 -15.23 7.36
C ARG A 134 -6.76 -14.53 7.85
N PRO A 135 -7.91 -15.24 8.01
CA PRO A 135 -9.18 -14.61 8.39
C PRO A 135 -9.21 -14.00 9.80
N ALA A 136 -8.41 -14.53 10.72
CA ALA A 136 -8.52 -14.24 12.17
C ALA A 136 -7.47 -13.25 12.71
N LEU A 137 -6.49 -12.83 11.94
CA LEU A 137 -5.29 -12.17 12.47
C LEU A 137 -5.20 -10.66 12.16
N GLY A 138 -6.28 -10.02 11.81
CA GLY A 138 -6.29 -8.55 11.66
C GLY A 138 -5.95 -7.77 12.95
N LEU A 139 -5.78 -8.45 14.07
CA LEU A 139 -5.44 -7.82 15.36
C LEU A 139 -3.93 -7.84 15.68
N SER A 140 -3.18 -8.77 15.10
CA SER A 140 -1.76 -8.98 15.47
C SER A 140 -0.77 -8.11 14.70
N LEU A 141 -1.14 -7.59 13.54
CA LEU A 141 -0.22 -6.81 12.68
C LEU A 141 -0.11 -5.33 13.04
N ILE A 142 -0.91 -4.85 13.98
CA ILE A 142 -0.85 -3.44 14.45
C ILE A 142 0.14 -3.27 15.60
N HIS A 143 0.80 -4.34 16.04
CA HIS A 143 1.80 -4.31 17.11
C HIS A 143 3.26 -4.42 16.60
N ILE A 144 3.52 -4.08 15.34
CA ILE A 144 4.90 -3.94 14.84
C ILE A 144 5.23 -2.47 14.70
#